data_8c4f64d147800deb2837830ac45bd3da
#
_entry.id   8c4f64d147800deb2837830ac45bd3da
#
_cell.length_a   1.000
_cell.length_b   1.000
_cell.length_c   1.000
_cell.angle_alpha   90.00
_cell.angle_beta   90.00
_cell.angle_gamma   90.00
#
_symmetry.space_group_name_H-M   'P 1'
#
loop_
_entity.id
_entity.type
_entity.pdbx_description
1 polymer ?
#
loop_
_entity_poly.entity_id
_entity_poly.type
_entity_poly.pdbx_seq_one_letter_code
_entity_poly.pdbx_strand_id
1 'polypeptide(L)'
;MLVLFIINSSFNKAYKKRIRINNSTVIFGVVLNTYKPFQVGDYIIEGNSGKEGTVQAIGIMYTKLLSVDNKAIMIPNGNLSNASITNVTYQEKRRVDLNVGIEYSEDIKKVRKVLNALIEKEPARITDEPVKIYVNEFQASSIDIG
;
A
#
# COMPACT_ATOMS: atom_id res chain seq x y z
N MET A 1 26.74 1.41 -15.72
CA MET A 1 27.13 0.51 -16.84
C MET A 1 28.18 -0.53 -16.45
N LEU A 2 29.16 -0.25 -15.58
CA LEU A 2 30.20 -1.20 -15.18
C LEU A 2 29.70 -2.38 -14.30
N VAL A 3 28.73 -2.12 -13.41
CA VAL A 3 28.16 -3.14 -12.50
C VAL A 3 27.30 -4.17 -13.26
N LEU A 4 26.61 -3.74 -14.33
CA LEU A 4 25.83 -4.65 -15.19
C LEU A 4 26.71 -5.64 -15.95
N PHE A 5 27.92 -5.23 -16.34
CA PHE A 5 28.89 -6.03 -17.08
C PHE A 5 29.52 -7.13 -16.21
N ILE A 6 29.79 -6.84 -14.92
CA ILE A 6 30.40 -7.80 -13.96
C ILE A 6 29.38 -8.89 -13.58
N ILE A 7 28.11 -8.55 -13.39
CA ILE A 7 27.05 -9.53 -13.11
C ILE A 7 26.83 -10.45 -14.31
N ASN A 8 26.88 -9.91 -15.53
CA ASN A 8 26.66 -10.69 -16.75
C ASN A 8 27.82 -11.65 -17.08
N SER A 9 29.08 -11.30 -16.79
CA SER A 9 30.23 -12.13 -17.13
C SER A 9 30.49 -13.26 -16.12
N SER A 10 30.30 -13.03 -14.83
CA SER A 10 30.55 -14.02 -13.77
C SER A 10 29.40 -15.02 -13.59
N PHE A 11 28.15 -14.57 -13.76
CA PHE A 11 26.98 -15.45 -13.65
C PHE A 11 26.80 -16.36 -14.87
N ASN A 12 27.22 -15.92 -16.06
CA ASN A 12 27.00 -16.67 -17.29
C ASN A 12 27.90 -17.91 -17.42
N LYS A 13 29.02 -17.99 -16.68
CA LYS A 13 29.97 -19.09 -16.75
C LYS A 13 29.64 -20.32 -15.84
N ALA A 14 28.94 -20.07 -14.72
CA ALA A 14 28.66 -21.10 -13.73
C ALA A 14 27.28 -21.78 -13.86
N TYR A 15 26.29 -21.12 -14.50
CA TYR A 15 24.88 -21.54 -14.45
C TYR A 15 24.22 -21.79 -15.80
N LYS A 16 24.99 -22.08 -16.86
CA LYS A 16 24.47 -22.34 -18.22
C LYS A 16 23.62 -23.62 -18.35
N LYS A 17 23.38 -24.34 -17.28
CA LYS A 17 22.70 -25.63 -17.35
C LYS A 17 21.54 -25.73 -16.36
N ARG A 18 20.37 -25.16 -16.68
CA ARG A 18 19.08 -25.54 -16.06
C ARG A 18 18.29 -24.52 -15.23
N ILE A 19 18.61 -23.25 -15.23
CA ILE A 19 17.63 -22.29 -14.73
C ILE A 19 17.28 -21.35 -15.88
N ARG A 20 16.07 -21.44 -16.43
CA ARG A 20 15.46 -20.33 -17.16
C ARG A 20 15.18 -19.25 -16.14
N ILE A 21 16.21 -18.56 -15.69
CA ILE A 21 16.02 -17.29 -15.00
C ILE A 21 15.47 -16.36 -16.06
N ASN A 22 14.22 -15.98 -15.88
CA ASN A 22 13.67 -14.91 -16.70
C ASN A 22 14.51 -13.68 -16.37
N ASN A 23 15.41 -13.28 -17.28
CA ASN A 23 16.39 -12.19 -17.06
C ASN A 23 15.72 -10.90 -16.60
N SER A 24 14.45 -10.69 -16.98
CA SER A 24 13.63 -9.60 -16.48
C SER A 24 13.52 -9.57 -14.95
N THR A 25 13.25 -10.69 -14.28
CA THR A 25 13.03 -10.69 -12.81
C THR A 25 14.26 -10.22 -12.02
N VAL A 26 15.47 -10.58 -12.47
CA VAL A 26 16.72 -10.13 -11.82
C VAL A 26 16.99 -8.67 -12.09
N ILE A 27 16.80 -8.22 -13.34
CA ILE A 27 16.94 -6.82 -13.74
C ILE A 27 15.96 -5.95 -12.92
N PHE A 28 14.73 -6.40 -12.75
CA PHE A 28 13.71 -5.67 -11.99
C PHE A 28 14.01 -5.61 -10.49
N GLY A 29 14.62 -6.62 -9.90
CA GLY A 29 15.10 -6.54 -8.52
C GLY A 29 16.14 -5.43 -8.31
N VAL A 30 17.06 -5.27 -9.26
CA VAL A 30 18.05 -4.18 -9.25
C VAL A 30 17.37 -2.82 -9.48
N VAL A 31 16.41 -2.74 -10.40
CA VAL A 31 15.66 -1.52 -10.70
C VAL A 31 14.84 -1.08 -9.48
N LEU A 32 14.09 -1.96 -8.84
CA LEU A 32 13.31 -1.65 -7.63
C LEU A 32 14.21 -1.12 -6.51
N ASN A 33 15.39 -1.71 -6.35
CA ASN A 33 16.34 -1.27 -5.32
C ASN A 33 17.05 0.06 -5.66
N THR A 34 17.11 0.43 -6.95
CA THR A 34 17.75 1.65 -7.42
C THR A 34 16.76 2.82 -7.46
N TYR A 35 15.58 2.63 -8.04
CA TYR A 35 14.56 3.68 -8.18
C TYR A 35 13.67 3.83 -6.94
N LYS A 36 13.63 2.81 -6.07
CA LYS A 36 12.93 2.82 -4.78
C LYS A 36 11.50 3.38 -4.85
N PRO A 37 10.62 2.82 -5.69
CA PRO A 37 9.21 3.23 -5.71
C PRO A 37 8.53 2.93 -4.37
N PHE A 38 9.11 2.04 -3.58
CA PHE A 38 8.81 1.73 -2.19
C PHE A 38 10.08 1.23 -1.50
N GLN A 39 10.07 1.20 -0.19
CA GLN A 39 11.18 0.74 0.64
C GLN A 39 10.69 -0.24 1.72
N VAL A 40 11.64 -0.88 2.42
CA VAL A 40 11.32 -1.72 3.58
C VAL A 40 10.65 -0.86 4.64
N GLY A 41 9.51 -1.32 5.14
CA GLY A 41 8.63 -0.59 6.05
C GLY A 41 7.39 0.03 5.39
N ASP A 42 7.39 0.24 4.08
CA ASP A 42 6.24 0.78 3.37
C ASP A 42 5.09 -0.24 3.29
N TYR A 43 3.86 0.25 3.38
CA TYR A 43 2.68 -0.54 3.06
C TYR A 43 2.29 -0.32 1.60
N ILE A 44 2.30 -1.39 0.82
CA ILE A 44 2.01 -1.34 -0.62
C ILE A 44 0.86 -2.26 -1.01
N ILE A 45 0.18 -1.88 -2.08
CA ILE A 45 -0.87 -2.67 -2.74
C ILE A 45 -0.43 -2.92 -4.18
N GLU A 46 -0.34 -4.18 -4.59
CA GLU A 46 -0.05 -4.58 -5.96
C GLU A 46 -1.36 -4.61 -6.77
N GLY A 47 -1.41 -3.85 -7.86
CA GLY A 47 -2.66 -3.56 -8.57
C GLY A 47 -3.26 -4.71 -9.38
N ASN A 48 -2.46 -5.69 -9.83
CA ASN A 48 -2.97 -6.78 -10.67
C ASN A 48 -3.65 -7.88 -9.84
N SER A 49 -3.04 -8.25 -8.69
CA SER A 49 -3.54 -9.33 -7.83
C SER A 49 -4.24 -8.84 -6.56
N GLY A 50 -4.17 -7.54 -6.28
CA GLY A 50 -4.68 -6.94 -5.04
C GLY A 50 -3.95 -7.39 -3.78
N LYS A 51 -2.77 -8.01 -3.91
CA LYS A 51 -1.95 -8.41 -2.75
C LYS A 51 -1.37 -7.19 -2.08
N GLU A 52 -1.52 -7.13 -0.78
CA GLU A 52 -1.10 -5.97 0.00
C GLU A 52 -0.39 -6.37 1.30
N GLY A 53 0.42 -5.47 1.81
CA GLY A 53 1.12 -5.65 3.07
C GLY A 53 2.32 -4.74 3.24
N THR A 54 2.93 -4.82 4.41
CA THR A 54 4.17 -4.09 4.73
C THR A 54 5.36 -4.80 4.11
N VAL A 55 6.20 -4.06 3.39
CA VAL A 55 7.44 -4.56 2.79
C VAL A 55 8.41 -4.96 3.89
N GLN A 56 8.68 -6.26 4.04
CA GLN A 56 9.66 -6.76 4.99
C GLN A 56 11.07 -6.84 4.41
N ALA A 57 11.18 -7.24 3.14
CA ALA A 57 12.47 -7.38 2.48
C ALA A 57 12.30 -7.28 0.96
N ILE A 58 13.28 -6.67 0.31
CA ILE A 58 13.40 -6.61 -1.16
C ILE A 58 14.62 -7.43 -1.54
N GLY A 59 14.39 -8.64 -2.06
CA GLY A 59 15.43 -9.51 -2.56
C GLY A 59 15.70 -9.30 -4.05
N ILE A 60 16.63 -10.07 -4.60
CA ILE A 60 16.97 -10.01 -6.03
C ILE A 60 15.81 -10.50 -6.91
N MET A 61 15.11 -11.55 -6.50
CA MET A 61 14.05 -12.20 -7.28
C MET A 61 12.64 -11.93 -6.77
N TYR A 62 12.50 -11.74 -5.45
CA TYR A 62 11.22 -11.59 -4.77
C TYR A 62 11.26 -10.46 -3.76
N THR A 63 10.13 -9.79 -3.63
CA THR A 63 9.84 -8.89 -2.52
C THR A 63 8.92 -9.62 -1.55
N LYS A 64 9.24 -9.57 -0.26
CA LYS A 64 8.46 -10.15 0.82
C LYS A 64 7.59 -9.08 1.48
N LEU A 65 6.28 -9.31 1.49
CA LEU A 65 5.33 -8.49 2.24
C LEU A 65 4.82 -9.26 3.45
N LEU A 66 4.45 -8.53 4.47
CA LEU A 66 3.69 -9.01 5.63
C LEU A 66 2.29 -8.40 5.57
N SER A 67 1.26 -9.25 5.46
CA SER A 67 -0.13 -8.80 5.51
C SER A 67 -0.55 -8.42 6.92
N VAL A 68 -1.69 -7.73 7.07
CA VAL A 68 -2.23 -7.31 8.37
C VAL A 68 -2.60 -8.49 9.28
N ASP A 69 -2.91 -9.65 8.69
CA ASP A 69 -3.17 -10.92 9.39
C ASP A 69 -1.89 -11.77 9.57
N ASN A 70 -0.72 -11.15 9.49
CA ASN A 70 0.60 -11.73 9.73
C ASN A 70 1.01 -12.86 8.77
N LYS A 71 0.48 -12.88 7.55
CA LYS A 71 0.89 -13.81 6.49
C LYS A 71 2.05 -13.25 5.68
N ALA A 72 3.02 -14.09 5.36
CA ALA A 72 4.11 -13.72 4.45
C ALA A 72 3.66 -13.90 3.00
N ILE A 73 3.71 -12.83 2.22
CA ILE A 73 3.39 -12.80 0.79
C ILE A 73 4.68 -12.60 0.02
N MET A 74 5.02 -13.55 -0.86
CA MET A 74 6.18 -13.46 -1.73
C MET A 74 5.74 -13.08 -3.14
N ILE A 75 6.17 -11.92 -3.61
CA ILE A 75 5.83 -11.43 -4.96
C ILE A 75 7.10 -11.39 -5.82
N PRO A 76 7.11 -12.03 -6.99
CA PRO A 76 8.23 -11.89 -7.92
C PRO A 76 8.43 -10.42 -8.32
N ASN A 77 9.67 -9.94 -8.31
CA ASN A 77 9.97 -8.54 -8.64
C ASN A 77 9.53 -8.15 -10.06
N GLY A 78 9.54 -9.10 -11.00
CA GLY A 78 9.02 -8.89 -12.35
C GLY A 78 7.52 -8.55 -12.37
N ASN A 79 6.73 -9.14 -11.46
CA ASN A 79 5.31 -8.81 -11.34
C ASN A 79 5.12 -7.39 -10.78
N LEU A 80 5.87 -7.04 -9.74
CA LEU A 80 5.82 -5.68 -9.16
C LEU A 80 6.23 -4.59 -10.15
N SER A 81 7.22 -4.87 -11.02
CA SER A 81 7.65 -3.90 -12.03
C SER A 81 6.65 -3.69 -13.16
N ASN A 82 5.79 -4.67 -13.43
CA ASN A 82 4.79 -4.63 -14.49
C ASN A 82 3.39 -4.28 -13.98
N ALA A 83 3.22 -4.13 -12.66
CA ALA A 83 1.97 -3.77 -12.03
C ALA A 83 1.96 -2.29 -11.62
N SER A 84 0.77 -1.71 -11.49
CA SER A 84 0.61 -0.48 -10.74
C SER A 84 0.86 -0.78 -9.25
N ILE A 85 1.57 0.10 -8.57
CA ILE A 85 1.83 -0.03 -7.14
C ILE A 85 1.26 1.20 -6.44
N THR A 86 0.35 0.97 -5.50
CA THR A 86 -0.10 2.00 -4.58
C THR A 86 0.74 1.91 -3.31
N ASN A 87 1.57 2.92 -3.05
CA ASN A 87 2.30 3.04 -1.80
C ASN A 87 1.48 3.89 -0.83
N VAL A 88 0.89 3.24 0.16
CA VAL A 88 -0.06 3.85 1.11
C VAL A 88 0.66 4.73 2.12
N THR A 89 1.91 4.42 2.44
CA THR A 89 2.71 5.11 3.48
C THR A 89 3.70 6.13 2.92
N TYR A 90 3.75 6.30 1.59
CA TYR A 90 4.69 7.21 0.94
C TYR A 90 4.50 8.68 1.35
N GLN A 91 3.25 9.10 1.54
CA GLN A 91 2.92 10.46 1.95
C GLN A 91 2.67 10.51 3.46
N GLU A 92 3.14 11.58 4.10
CA GLU A 92 2.96 11.81 5.54
C GLU A 92 1.49 12.06 5.91
N LYS A 93 0.72 12.65 4.98
CA LYS A 93 -0.70 12.96 5.18
C LYS A 93 -1.58 11.93 4.47
N ARG A 94 -2.61 11.48 5.16
CA ARG A 94 -3.59 10.55 4.60
C ARG A 94 -4.99 10.97 4.99
N ARG A 95 -5.92 10.91 4.04
CA ARG A 95 -7.35 11.04 4.32
C ARG A 95 -7.87 9.71 4.88
N VAL A 96 -8.64 9.80 5.95
CA VAL A 96 -9.39 8.69 6.52
C VAL A 96 -10.86 8.98 6.34
N ASP A 97 -11.57 8.08 5.67
CA ASP A 97 -13.01 8.15 5.46
C ASP A 97 -13.67 7.18 6.44
N LEU A 98 -14.55 7.69 7.29
CA LEU A 98 -15.27 6.91 8.30
C LEU A 98 -16.76 7.01 8.02
N ASN A 99 -17.47 5.88 8.07
CA ASN A 99 -18.91 5.85 7.95
C ASN A 99 -19.53 5.45 9.29
N VAL A 100 -20.50 6.22 9.73
CA VAL A 100 -21.26 5.99 10.97
C VAL A 100 -22.72 5.91 10.62
N GLY A 101 -23.35 4.74 10.90
CA GLY A 101 -24.80 4.56 10.74
C GLY A 101 -25.55 5.16 11.94
N ILE A 102 -26.54 5.98 11.68
CA ILE A 102 -27.44 6.53 12.70
C ILE A 102 -28.89 6.11 12.41
N GLU A 103 -29.72 6.09 13.42
CA GLU A 103 -31.16 5.84 13.26
C GLU A 103 -31.87 7.02 12.59
N TYR A 104 -32.93 6.74 11.86
CA TYR A 104 -33.77 7.77 11.22
C TYR A 104 -34.43 8.74 12.20
N SER A 105 -34.58 8.34 13.46
CA SER A 105 -35.14 9.13 14.55
C SER A 105 -34.18 10.20 15.10
N GLU A 106 -32.87 10.08 14.78
CA GLU A 106 -31.83 10.95 15.33
C GLU A 106 -31.74 12.30 14.60
N ASP A 107 -31.41 13.35 15.35
CA ASP A 107 -31.15 14.69 14.77
C ASP A 107 -29.72 14.74 14.19
N ILE A 108 -29.64 14.81 12.87
CA ILE A 108 -28.39 14.92 12.10
C ILE A 108 -27.53 16.11 12.58
N LYS A 109 -28.13 17.23 12.99
CA LYS A 109 -27.39 18.39 13.48
C LYS A 109 -26.72 18.10 14.83
N LYS A 110 -27.40 17.35 15.70
CA LYS A 110 -26.86 16.92 16.99
C LYS A 110 -25.72 15.92 16.78
N VAL A 111 -25.91 14.91 15.91
CA VAL A 111 -24.88 13.91 15.57
C VAL A 111 -23.64 14.59 14.99
N ARG A 112 -23.82 15.53 14.05
CA ARG A 112 -22.69 16.28 13.48
C ARG A 112 -21.89 17.05 14.55
N LYS A 113 -22.54 17.65 15.55
CA LYS A 113 -21.84 18.30 16.66
C LYS A 113 -21.03 17.32 17.49
N VAL A 114 -21.60 16.16 17.78
CA VAL A 114 -20.90 15.10 18.54
C VAL A 114 -19.69 14.58 17.77
N LEU A 115 -19.85 14.29 16.48
CA LEU A 115 -18.76 13.83 15.63
C LEU A 115 -17.63 14.85 15.53
N ASN A 116 -17.96 16.14 15.33
CA ASN A 116 -16.94 17.20 15.33
C ASN A 116 -16.18 17.24 16.67
N ALA A 117 -16.88 17.18 17.80
CA ALA A 117 -16.25 17.20 19.11
C ALA A 117 -15.37 15.98 19.39
N LEU A 118 -15.69 14.82 18.81
CA LEU A 118 -14.85 13.63 18.89
C LEU A 118 -13.59 13.77 18.02
N ILE A 119 -13.75 14.24 16.78
CA ILE A 119 -12.64 14.43 15.84
C ILE A 119 -11.66 15.51 16.34
N GLU A 120 -12.16 16.56 17.01
CA GLU A 120 -11.31 17.59 17.60
C GLU A 120 -10.42 17.08 18.74
N LYS A 121 -10.82 16.00 19.39
CA LYS A 121 -10.04 15.37 20.48
C LYS A 121 -9.01 14.36 19.97
N GLU A 122 -9.05 14.03 18.69
CA GLU A 122 -8.12 13.05 18.10
C GLU A 122 -6.71 13.64 17.95
N PRO A 123 -5.71 13.12 18.68
CA PRO A 123 -4.36 13.69 18.69
C PRO A 123 -3.62 13.50 17.34
N ALA A 124 -4.02 12.50 16.55
CA ALA A 124 -3.42 12.23 15.25
C ALA A 124 -3.98 13.12 14.13
N ARG A 125 -4.99 13.95 14.44
CA ARG A 125 -5.60 14.85 13.46
C ARG A 125 -4.64 15.96 13.05
N ILE A 126 -4.58 16.21 11.75
CA ILE A 126 -3.92 17.39 11.18
C ILE A 126 -4.90 18.55 11.25
N THR A 127 -4.62 19.55 12.09
CA THR A 127 -5.54 20.66 12.38
C THR A 127 -5.77 21.61 11.20
N ASP A 128 -4.81 21.68 10.28
CA ASP A 128 -4.84 22.58 9.13
C ASP A 128 -5.74 22.09 8.00
N GLU A 129 -6.20 20.84 8.07
CA GLU A 129 -7.06 20.26 7.05
C GLU A 129 -8.54 20.28 7.49
N PRO A 130 -9.47 20.67 6.59
CA PRO A 130 -10.88 20.76 6.92
C PRO A 130 -11.50 19.37 7.09
N VAL A 131 -12.27 19.21 8.17
CA VAL A 131 -13.14 18.05 8.35
C VAL A 131 -14.43 18.26 7.59
N LYS A 132 -14.83 17.27 6.80
CA LYS A 132 -16.10 17.28 6.08
C LYS A 132 -17.00 16.21 6.66
N ILE A 133 -18.18 16.59 7.15
CA ILE A 133 -19.19 15.66 7.63
C ILE A 133 -20.45 15.84 6.77
N TYR A 134 -20.84 14.79 6.07
CA TYR A 134 -22.00 14.80 5.18
C TYR A 134 -22.78 13.49 5.29
N VAL A 135 -24.02 13.53 4.84
CA VAL A 135 -24.82 12.30 4.68
C VAL A 135 -24.31 11.60 3.43
N ASN A 136 -23.84 10.39 3.60
CA ASN A 136 -23.27 9.59 2.53
C ASN A 136 -24.36 8.81 1.79
N GLU A 137 -25.19 8.07 2.54
CA GLU A 137 -26.21 7.21 1.97
C GLU A 137 -27.39 7.04 2.95
N PHE A 138 -28.59 6.80 2.40
CA PHE A 138 -29.77 6.37 3.14
C PHE A 138 -29.91 4.85 2.98
N GLN A 139 -29.62 4.11 4.02
CA GLN A 139 -29.76 2.65 4.07
C GLN A 139 -31.18 2.24 4.44
N ALA A 140 -31.50 0.95 4.34
CA ALA A 140 -32.85 0.44 4.67
C ALA A 140 -33.27 0.71 6.13
N SER A 141 -32.34 0.80 7.08
CA SER A 141 -32.60 0.98 8.52
C SER A 141 -31.74 2.07 9.18
N SER A 142 -30.83 2.70 8.45
CA SER A 142 -29.92 3.72 8.97
C SER A 142 -29.64 4.82 7.96
N ILE A 143 -29.15 5.95 8.46
CA ILE A 143 -28.57 7.03 7.64
C ILE A 143 -27.06 6.97 7.87
N ASP A 144 -26.28 6.78 6.81
CA ASP A 144 -24.83 6.77 6.88
C ASP A 144 -24.28 8.18 6.75
N ILE A 145 -23.53 8.60 7.77
CA ILE A 145 -22.81 9.88 7.83
C ILE A 145 -21.31 9.57 7.68
N GLY A 146 -20.65 10.22 6.74
CA GLY A 146 -19.23 10.09 6.44
C GLY A 146 -18.48 11.42 6.48
#